data_43cef4692611ecef44c34b599dfd10df
#
_entry.id   43cef4692611ecef44c34b599dfd10df
#
_cell.length_a   1.000
_cell.length_b   1.000
_cell.length_c   1.000
_cell.angle_alpha   90.00
_cell.angle_beta   90.00
_cell.angle_gamma   90.00
#
_symmetry.space_group_name_H-M   'P 1'
#
loop_
_entity.id
_entity.type
_entity.pdbx_description
1 polymer ?
#
loop_
_entity_poly.entity_id
_entity_poly.type
_entity_poly.pdbx_seq_one_letter_code
_entity_poly.pdbx_strand_id
1 'polypeptide(L)'
;MRIHKTEIRRIVSANYTYTDIDDIVINENLGTESDDSDYVALIYLTWTQKNGPDLTKKMMAMYSEDFAARIGESLPTVTDFAVFWTIPYYSENDISIKYSYERRGEGMYQTDEMISNIIS
;
A
#
# COMPACT_ATOMS: atom_id res chain seq x y z
N MET A 1 9.39 -11.23 9.83
CA MET A 1 9.17 -11.02 8.39
C MET A 1 8.02 -11.83 7.84
N ARG A 2 8.06 -13.15 8.03
CA ARG A 2 6.96 -14.00 7.55
C ARG A 2 5.60 -13.58 8.12
N ILE A 3 5.57 -13.20 9.40
CA ILE A 3 4.33 -12.78 10.07
C ILE A 3 3.76 -11.52 9.42
N HIS A 4 4.62 -10.56 9.08
CA HIS A 4 4.19 -9.34 8.39
C HIS A 4 3.55 -9.66 7.05
N LYS A 5 4.20 -10.48 6.24
CA LYS A 5 3.68 -10.83 4.91
C LYS A 5 2.36 -11.58 5.00
N THR A 6 2.25 -12.51 5.93
CA THR A 6 1.02 -13.29 6.14
C THR A 6 -0.14 -12.39 6.52
N GLU A 7 0.09 -11.47 7.46
CA GLU A 7 -0.95 -10.54 7.90
C GLU A 7 -1.37 -9.59 6.78
N ILE A 8 -0.41 -9.08 6.01
CA ILE A 8 -0.70 -8.20 4.88
C ILE A 8 -1.56 -8.92 3.84
N ARG A 9 -1.21 -10.17 3.49
CA ARG A 9 -2.01 -10.97 2.56
C ARG A 9 -3.42 -11.17 3.06
N ARG A 10 -3.58 -11.44 4.35
CA ARG A 10 -4.88 -11.62 4.97
C ARG A 10 -5.72 -10.35 4.87
N ILE A 11 -5.13 -9.21 5.17
CA ILE A 11 -5.82 -7.92 5.09
C ILE A 11 -6.33 -7.68 3.67
N VAL A 12 -5.49 -7.85 2.67
CA VAL A 12 -5.87 -7.62 1.28
C VAL A 12 -6.96 -8.59 0.84
N SER A 13 -6.78 -9.88 1.11
CA SER A 13 -7.73 -10.90 0.68
C SER A 13 -9.09 -10.76 1.34
N ALA A 14 -9.13 -10.30 2.58
CA ALA A 14 -10.38 -10.17 3.33
C ALA A 14 -11.14 -8.88 3.01
N ASN A 15 -10.46 -7.84 2.53
CA ASN A 15 -11.05 -6.49 2.47
C ASN A 15 -11.12 -5.87 1.09
N TYR A 16 -10.26 -6.26 0.15
CA TYR A 16 -10.15 -5.57 -1.14
C TYR A 16 -10.48 -6.50 -2.31
N THR A 17 -11.70 -6.37 -2.81
CA THR A 17 -12.14 -7.11 -3.99
C THR A 17 -11.42 -6.55 -5.22
N TYR A 18 -11.34 -7.36 -6.29
CA TYR A 18 -10.71 -6.98 -7.56
C TYR A 18 -9.24 -6.56 -7.41
N THR A 19 -8.59 -7.05 -6.36
CA THR A 19 -7.22 -6.69 -6.03
C THR A 19 -6.36 -7.94 -5.93
N ASP A 20 -5.30 -7.99 -6.73
CA ASP A 20 -4.31 -9.06 -6.68
C ASP A 20 -3.03 -8.54 -6.04
N ILE A 21 -2.35 -9.39 -5.31
CA ILE A 21 -1.07 -9.05 -4.70
C ILE A 21 0.04 -9.49 -5.65
N ASP A 22 0.84 -8.53 -6.11
CA ASP A 22 1.97 -8.84 -6.99
C ASP A 22 3.23 -9.12 -6.20
N ASP A 23 3.49 -8.33 -5.15
CA ASP A 23 4.67 -8.51 -4.32
C ASP A 23 4.50 -7.80 -2.98
N ILE A 24 5.19 -8.30 -1.97
CA ILE A 24 5.28 -7.69 -0.65
C ILE A 24 6.75 -7.71 -0.25
N VAL A 25 7.33 -6.53 -0.04
CA VAL A 25 8.72 -6.38 0.35
C VAL A 25 8.77 -5.79 1.75
N ILE A 26 9.42 -6.47 2.66
CA ILE A 26 9.59 -6.01 4.04
C ILE A 26 11.09 -5.84 4.30
N ASN A 27 11.50 -4.62 4.62
CA ASN A 27 12.89 -4.30 4.91
C ASN A 27 13.02 -3.69 6.29
N GLU A 28 14.16 -3.90 6.94
CA GLU A 28 14.44 -3.23 8.20
C GLU A 28 14.59 -1.73 7.96
N ASN A 29 14.03 -0.94 8.87
CA ASN A 29 14.18 0.51 8.80
C ASN A 29 15.35 0.95 9.67
N LEU A 30 16.53 1.01 9.08
CA LEU A 30 17.76 1.32 9.79
C LEU A 30 17.93 2.80 10.12
N GLY A 31 17.00 3.64 9.61
CA GLY A 31 17.08 5.08 9.84
C GLY A 31 16.37 5.56 11.09
N THR A 32 15.74 4.66 11.86
CA THR A 32 15.03 5.05 13.08
C THR A 32 15.93 4.94 14.29
N GLU A 33 15.55 5.66 15.35
CA GLU A 33 16.26 5.60 16.62
C GLU A 33 15.91 4.35 17.43
N SER A 34 14.84 3.68 17.04
CA SER A 34 14.44 2.44 17.67
C SER A 34 15.40 1.33 17.28
N ASP A 35 15.31 0.25 17.97
CA ASP A 35 16.13 -0.91 17.69
C ASP A 35 15.73 -1.57 16.36
N ASP A 36 16.24 -2.75 16.15
CA ASP A 36 16.12 -3.54 14.94
C ASP A 36 14.72 -4.07 14.67
N SER A 37 13.70 -3.62 15.40
CA SER A 37 12.32 -4.12 15.23
C SER A 37 11.45 -3.24 14.33
N ASP A 38 12.01 -2.20 13.74
CA ASP A 38 11.26 -1.32 12.84
C ASP A 38 11.43 -1.74 11.39
N TYR A 39 10.34 -1.68 10.62
CA TYR A 39 10.30 -2.17 9.25
C TYR A 39 9.64 -1.19 8.30
N VAL A 40 10.06 -1.25 7.04
CA VAL A 40 9.42 -0.57 5.91
C VAL A 40 8.68 -1.65 5.12
N ALA A 41 7.42 -1.42 4.80
CA ALA A 41 6.62 -2.34 3.99
C ALA A 41 6.30 -1.70 2.64
N LEU A 42 6.65 -2.38 1.56
CA LEU A 42 6.36 -1.96 0.19
C LEU A 42 5.43 -3.00 -0.42
N ILE A 43 4.21 -2.61 -0.76
CA ILE A 43 3.20 -3.54 -1.22
C ILE A 43 2.77 -3.18 -2.64
N TYR A 44 2.89 -4.15 -3.55
CA TYR A 44 2.57 -4.00 -4.96
C TYR A 44 1.29 -4.74 -5.26
N LEU A 45 0.28 -4.00 -5.72
CA LEU A 45 -1.07 -4.52 -5.99
C LEU A 45 -1.49 -4.24 -7.42
N THR A 46 -2.38 -5.09 -7.94
CA THR A 46 -3.01 -4.90 -9.24
C THR A 46 -4.51 -4.73 -9.03
N TRP A 47 -5.07 -3.67 -9.62
CA TRP A 47 -6.51 -3.40 -9.63
C TRP A 47 -7.09 -3.91 -10.95
N THR A 48 -7.99 -4.88 -10.88
CA THR A 48 -8.48 -5.59 -12.06
C THR A 48 -9.78 -5.04 -12.65
N GLN A 49 -10.38 -4.04 -12.00
CA GLN A 49 -11.63 -3.42 -12.48
C GLN A 49 -11.36 -2.43 -13.61
N LYS A 50 -12.35 -2.32 -14.52
CA LYS A 50 -12.32 -1.35 -15.59
C LYS A 50 -13.28 -0.21 -15.25
N ASN A 51 -12.73 0.89 -14.77
CA ASN A 51 -13.49 2.08 -14.38
C ASN A 51 -12.94 3.32 -15.07
N GLY A 52 -13.75 4.36 -15.16
CA GLY A 52 -13.26 5.66 -15.63
C GLY A 52 -12.20 6.24 -14.68
N PRO A 53 -11.43 7.23 -15.16
CA PRO A 53 -10.30 7.75 -14.37
C PRO A 53 -10.69 8.29 -13.01
N ASP A 54 -11.76 9.05 -12.91
CA ASP A 54 -12.16 9.67 -11.64
C ASP A 54 -12.57 8.62 -10.61
N LEU A 55 -13.36 7.64 -11.01
CA LEU A 55 -13.77 6.58 -10.10
C LEU A 55 -12.58 5.72 -9.67
N THR A 56 -11.69 5.40 -10.61
CA THR A 56 -10.51 4.60 -10.31
C THR A 56 -9.63 5.31 -9.28
N LYS A 57 -9.35 6.60 -9.48
CA LYS A 57 -8.54 7.37 -8.54
C LYS A 57 -9.19 7.41 -7.15
N LYS A 58 -10.50 7.59 -7.12
CA LYS A 58 -11.25 7.62 -5.86
C LYS A 58 -11.16 6.29 -5.11
N MET A 59 -11.34 5.17 -5.83
CA MET A 59 -11.27 3.84 -5.25
C MET A 59 -9.87 3.53 -4.73
N MET A 60 -8.84 3.89 -5.48
CA MET A 60 -7.45 3.65 -5.06
C MET A 60 -7.12 4.46 -3.81
N ALA A 61 -7.56 5.72 -3.76
CA ALA A 61 -7.36 6.56 -2.58
C ALA A 61 -8.07 5.96 -1.36
N MET A 62 -9.31 5.51 -1.50
CA MET A 62 -10.08 4.89 -0.41
C MET A 62 -9.43 3.61 0.09
N TYR A 63 -9.09 2.72 -0.82
CA TYR A 63 -8.48 1.44 -0.46
C TYR A 63 -7.12 1.63 0.20
N SER A 64 -6.32 2.57 -0.33
CA SER A 64 -5.00 2.83 0.22
C SER A 64 -5.08 3.42 1.62
N GLU A 65 -6.01 4.34 1.85
CA GLU A 65 -6.23 4.93 3.18
C GLU A 65 -6.70 3.88 4.18
N ASP A 66 -7.65 3.04 3.78
CA ASP A 66 -8.13 1.95 4.63
C ASP A 66 -7.01 0.96 4.93
N PHE A 67 -6.22 0.63 3.92
CA PHE A 67 -5.09 -0.30 4.07
C PHE A 67 -4.05 0.27 5.04
N ALA A 68 -3.72 1.56 4.90
CA ALA A 68 -2.78 2.22 5.81
C ALA A 68 -3.28 2.16 7.25
N ALA A 69 -4.57 2.40 7.46
CA ALA A 69 -5.17 2.32 8.80
C ALA A 69 -5.05 0.92 9.39
N ARG A 70 -5.33 -0.11 8.59
CA ARG A 70 -5.25 -1.50 9.05
C ARG A 70 -3.81 -1.94 9.32
N ILE A 71 -2.87 -1.54 8.47
CA ILE A 71 -1.45 -1.80 8.70
C ILE A 71 -0.99 -1.10 9.98
N GLY A 72 -1.40 0.14 10.18
CA GLY A 72 -1.05 0.90 11.37
C GLY A 72 -1.52 0.22 12.65
N GLU A 73 -2.73 -0.35 12.62
CA GLU A 73 -3.30 -1.03 13.77
C GLU A 73 -2.71 -2.42 13.99
N SER A 74 -2.57 -3.20 12.93
CA SER A 74 -2.21 -4.61 13.03
C SER A 74 -0.71 -4.88 13.10
N LEU A 75 0.11 -3.98 12.56
CA LEU A 75 1.56 -4.19 12.46
C LEU A 75 2.31 -3.00 13.04
N PRO A 76 2.36 -2.91 14.38
CA PRO A 76 2.95 -1.74 15.06
C PRO A 76 4.44 -1.53 14.78
N THR A 77 5.16 -2.55 14.31
CA THR A 77 6.57 -2.41 13.96
C THR A 77 6.81 -1.87 12.56
N VAL A 78 5.76 -1.71 11.75
CA VAL A 78 5.88 -1.07 10.44
C VAL A 78 5.84 0.45 10.65
N THR A 79 6.93 1.12 10.34
CA THR A 79 7.06 2.57 10.55
C THR A 79 6.85 3.35 9.25
N ASP A 80 7.15 2.74 8.11
CA ASP A 80 6.93 3.34 6.80
C ASP A 80 6.26 2.32 5.89
N PHE A 81 5.37 2.80 5.04
CA PHE A 81 4.55 1.93 4.21
C PHE A 81 4.26 2.62 2.89
N ALA A 82 4.36 1.88 1.81
CA ALA A 82 3.94 2.38 0.50
C ALA A 82 3.15 1.32 -0.23
N VAL A 83 2.08 1.74 -0.90
CA VAL A 83 1.28 0.88 -1.75
C VAL A 83 1.41 1.37 -3.19
N PHE A 84 1.72 0.42 -4.07
CA PHE A 84 1.93 0.68 -5.49
C PHE A 84 0.84 -0.05 -6.27
N TRP A 85 0.02 0.70 -7.00
CA TRP A 85 -1.08 0.15 -7.78
C TRP A 85 -0.73 0.09 -9.25
N THR A 86 -0.81 -1.10 -9.84
CA THR A 86 -0.82 -1.30 -11.28
C THR A 86 -2.27 -1.46 -11.69
N ILE A 87 -2.69 -0.72 -12.71
CA ILE A 87 -4.06 -0.77 -13.22
C ILE A 87 -3.98 -1.13 -14.70
N PRO A 88 -4.06 -2.43 -15.05
CA PRO A 88 -3.84 -2.88 -16.43
C PRO A 88 -4.74 -2.23 -17.46
N TYR A 89 -5.92 -1.80 -17.06
CA TYR A 89 -6.83 -1.08 -17.96
C TYR A 89 -6.19 0.19 -18.52
N TYR A 90 -5.25 0.79 -17.79
CA TYR A 90 -4.54 2.00 -18.22
C TYR A 90 -3.11 1.70 -18.66
N SER A 91 -2.41 0.82 -17.97
CA SER A 91 -1.05 0.40 -18.32
C SER A 91 -0.72 -0.93 -17.63
N GLU A 92 -0.33 -1.93 -18.41
CA GLU A 92 -0.08 -3.27 -17.87
C GLU A 92 1.22 -3.40 -17.08
N ASN A 93 2.21 -2.57 -17.39
CA ASN A 93 3.56 -2.77 -16.86
C ASN A 93 4.05 -1.65 -15.95
N ASP A 94 3.30 -0.57 -15.83
CA ASP A 94 3.73 0.60 -15.09
C ASP A 94 2.90 0.80 -13.84
N ILE A 95 3.52 1.36 -12.81
CA ILE A 95 2.79 1.77 -11.61
C ILE A 95 1.92 2.97 -11.98
N SER A 96 0.63 2.85 -11.78
CA SER A 96 -0.34 3.89 -12.12
C SER A 96 -0.52 4.88 -10.98
N ILE A 97 -0.57 4.40 -9.74
CA ILE A 97 -0.79 5.23 -8.55
C ILE A 97 0.06 4.68 -7.42
N LYS A 98 0.64 5.57 -6.64
CA LYS A 98 1.42 5.21 -5.46
C LYS A 98 1.04 6.12 -4.30
N TYR A 99 0.89 5.56 -3.11
CA TYR A 99 0.73 6.33 -1.87
C TYR A 99 1.77 5.89 -0.86
N SER A 100 2.41 6.85 -0.21
CA SER A 100 3.39 6.59 0.84
C SER A 100 2.88 7.13 2.17
N TYR A 101 3.19 6.41 3.24
CA TYR A 101 2.74 6.72 4.59
C TYR A 101 3.88 6.56 5.58
N GLU A 102 3.82 7.32 6.67
CA GLU A 102 4.73 7.13 7.79
C GLU A 102 3.92 7.04 9.08
N ARG A 103 4.48 6.32 10.04
CA ARG A 103 3.82 6.18 11.34
C ARG A 103 4.05 7.43 12.18
N ARG A 104 2.96 7.92 12.77
CA ARG A 104 2.99 8.98 13.77
C ARG A 104 2.11 8.53 14.92
N GLY A 105 2.75 8.12 16.03
CA GLY A 105 2.01 7.50 17.13
C GLY A 105 1.43 6.16 16.71
N GLU A 106 0.13 5.99 16.85
CA GLU A 106 -0.55 4.74 16.52
C GLU A 106 -1.13 4.70 15.11
N GLY A 107 -1.04 5.81 14.37
CA GLY A 107 -1.62 5.93 13.03
C GLY A 107 -0.58 6.04 11.93
N MET A 108 -1.03 5.81 10.72
CA MET A 108 -0.25 6.04 9.50
C MET A 108 -0.74 7.30 8.83
N TYR A 109 0.18 8.17 8.45
CA TYR A 109 -0.13 9.46 7.83
C TYR A 109 0.49 9.51 6.43
N GLN A 110 -0.30 9.91 5.46
CA GLN A 110 0.15 10.00 4.07
C GLN A 110 1.23 11.08 3.95
N THR A 111 2.36 10.71 3.35
CA THR A 111 3.49 11.62 3.14
C THR A 111 3.67 11.98 1.67
N ASP A 112 3.17 11.16 0.76
CA ASP A 112 3.37 11.39 -0.67
C ASP A 112 2.32 10.65 -1.48
N GLU A 113 2.01 11.17 -2.68
CA GLU A 113 1.21 10.45 -3.66
C GLU A 113 1.78 10.70 -5.05
N MET A 114 1.64 9.71 -5.92
CA MET A 114 2.02 9.82 -7.32
C MET A 114 0.87 9.23 -8.15
N ILE A 115 0.37 10.01 -9.10
CA ILE A 115 -0.68 9.58 -10.02
C ILE A 115 -0.15 9.74 -11.43
N SER A 116 -0.10 8.65 -12.19
CA SER A 116 0.41 8.65 -13.55
C SER A 116 -0.46 9.51 -14.47
N ASN A 117 0.17 10.17 -15.43
CA ASN A 117 -0.54 10.97 -16.43
C ASN A 117 -1.53 10.15 -17.25
N ILE A 118 -1.29 8.84 -17.38
CA ILE A 118 -2.17 7.97 -18.15
C ILE A 118 -3.57 7.90 -17.56
N ILE A 119 -3.67 8.01 -16.23
CA ILE A 119 -4.94 7.89 -15.54
C ILE A 119 -5.54 9.26 -15.17
N SER A 120 -4.80 10.31 -15.34
CA SER A 120 -5.31 11.66 -15.08
C SER A 120 -5.97 12.31 -16.35
#